data_539f047f9f896e820fe019fe34a24efb
#
_entry.id   539f047f9f896e820fe019fe34a24efb
#
_cell.length_a   1.000
_cell.length_b   1.000
_cell.length_c   1.000
_cell.angle_alpha   90.00
_cell.angle_beta   90.00
_cell.angle_gamma   90.00
#
_symmetry.space_group_name_H-M   'P 1'
#
loop_
_entity.id
_entity.type
_entity.pdbx_description
1 polymer ?
#
loop_
_entity_poly.entity_id
_entity_poly.type
_entity_poly.pdbx_seq_one_letter_code
_entity_poly.pdbx_strand_id
1 'polypeptide(L)'
;MAAAALIVPSVAPATAAPKITVGFSYPIEANTYLKAIGTGAQKTLAKAGYGFYPLDAQLDGNKQISDIEAMITKKVDAMIVYPLDSKGLKPAMDKAKAAGIKVITMNYTVNDSTKAPASPSLAQVQDAFPQRTLAKEKVKYLNEVLPKGGNVLYVGLGFPVYALEAHANMFKEELAKDSKYTYLGRVDNQSDDAEGGRQAVEQALVKYPKVDAIVAYNDPTALGAYSAVSARGKIDIKVVGNQMQPEAVKSISKGQIDGSWDFNPVESGISLAKLTISILKKEPKANWNKTIQTPAKFYDASTISDFVPWTTRANKIK
;
A
#
# COMPACT_ATOMS: atom_id res chain seq x y z
N MET A 1 27.79 57.06 -28.34
CA MET A 1 27.70 56.71 -26.91
C MET A 1 26.58 55.68 -26.80
N ALA A 2 26.94 54.41 -26.59
CA ALA A 2 25.97 53.34 -26.42
C ALA A 2 25.79 53.10 -24.90
N ALA A 3 24.57 53.25 -24.41
CA ALA A 3 24.21 52.97 -23.02
C ALA A 3 24.01 51.45 -22.83
N ALA A 4 24.89 50.85 -22.03
CA ALA A 4 24.74 49.45 -21.59
C ALA A 4 23.67 49.37 -20.47
N ALA A 5 22.58 48.72 -20.75
CA ALA A 5 21.54 48.40 -19.74
C ALA A 5 22.04 47.26 -18.85
N LEU A 6 22.23 47.54 -17.58
CA LEU A 6 22.50 46.54 -16.54
C LEU A 6 21.22 45.72 -16.27
N ILE A 7 21.21 44.44 -16.68
CA ILE A 7 20.17 43.47 -16.30
C ILE A 7 20.49 43.02 -14.87
N VAL A 8 19.73 43.51 -13.89
CA VAL A 8 19.77 43.02 -12.50
C VAL A 8 18.96 41.70 -12.47
N PRO A 9 19.57 40.56 -12.10
CA PRO A 9 18.81 39.31 -11.96
C PRO A 9 17.81 39.46 -10.81
N SER A 10 16.53 39.24 -11.11
CA SER A 10 15.47 39.15 -10.13
C SER A 10 15.69 37.88 -9.29
N VAL A 11 16.13 38.04 -8.04
CA VAL A 11 16.16 36.95 -7.08
C VAL A 11 14.73 36.67 -6.61
N ALA A 12 14.18 35.55 -7.03
CA ALA A 12 12.88 35.11 -6.50
C ALA A 12 12.95 35.00 -4.97
N PRO A 13 11.91 35.44 -4.22
CA PRO A 13 11.92 35.38 -2.77
C PRO A 13 12.04 33.92 -2.32
N ALA A 14 13.01 33.61 -1.48
CA ALA A 14 13.12 32.30 -0.84
C ALA A 14 11.84 32.04 -0.02
N THR A 15 11.08 31.02 -0.36
CA THR A 15 9.94 30.61 0.43
C THR A 15 10.42 30.23 1.84
N ALA A 16 9.90 30.88 2.87
CA ALA A 16 10.23 30.55 4.25
C ALA A 16 9.96 29.06 4.51
N ALA A 17 10.88 28.40 5.24
CA ALA A 17 10.70 27.00 5.61
C ALA A 17 9.36 26.79 6.36
N PRO A 18 8.64 25.70 6.11
CA PRO A 18 7.36 25.47 6.76
C PRO A 18 7.52 25.37 8.27
N LYS A 19 6.64 26.04 9.02
CA LYS A 19 6.67 26.05 10.50
C LYS A 19 6.35 24.68 11.11
N ILE A 20 5.60 23.83 10.39
CA ILE A 20 5.18 22.48 10.79
C ILE A 20 5.74 21.50 9.78
N THR A 21 6.42 20.47 10.26
CA THR A 21 6.99 19.41 9.42
C THR A 21 6.41 18.07 9.83
N VAL A 22 5.93 17.30 8.84
CA VAL A 22 5.41 15.95 9.01
C VAL A 22 6.38 14.95 8.38
N GLY A 23 6.90 14.02 9.20
CA GLY A 23 7.69 12.89 8.75
C GLY A 23 6.79 11.83 8.08
N PHE A 24 7.33 11.11 7.09
CA PHE A 24 6.65 9.98 6.47
C PHE A 24 7.62 8.81 6.32
N SER A 25 7.33 7.67 6.98
CA SER A 25 8.16 6.46 6.90
C SER A 25 7.51 5.48 5.95
N TYR A 26 8.16 5.31 4.76
CA TYR A 26 7.78 4.27 3.81
C TYR A 26 8.37 2.92 4.21
N PRO A 27 7.63 1.79 4.00
CA PRO A 27 8.24 0.46 3.98
C PRO A 27 9.26 0.32 2.85
N ILE A 28 8.89 0.81 1.64
CA ILE A 28 9.72 0.91 0.45
C ILE A 28 9.10 1.96 -0.50
N GLU A 29 9.87 3.00 -0.85
CA GLU A 29 9.37 4.07 -1.73
C GLU A 29 9.34 3.65 -3.21
N ALA A 30 10.18 2.69 -3.61
CA ALA A 30 10.22 2.20 -4.99
C ALA A 30 8.89 1.56 -5.45
N ASN A 31 8.08 1.05 -4.51
CA ASN A 31 6.75 0.53 -4.81
C ASN A 31 5.79 1.68 -5.18
N THR A 32 5.25 1.65 -6.42
CA THR A 32 4.42 2.75 -6.96
C THR A 32 3.14 2.97 -6.19
N TYR A 33 2.55 1.93 -5.59
CA TYR A 33 1.38 2.05 -4.71
C TYR A 33 1.71 2.84 -3.44
N LEU A 34 2.81 2.52 -2.76
CA LEU A 34 3.25 3.23 -1.56
C LEU A 34 3.63 4.68 -1.88
N LYS A 35 4.26 4.90 -3.03
CA LYS A 35 4.58 6.25 -3.53
C LYS A 35 3.32 7.07 -3.81
N ALA A 36 2.24 6.45 -4.33
CA ALA A 36 0.96 7.12 -4.53
C ALA A 36 0.31 7.56 -3.21
N ILE A 37 0.42 6.75 -2.15
CA ILE A 37 0.00 7.13 -0.79
C ILE A 37 0.76 8.38 -0.32
N GLY A 38 2.08 8.35 -0.40
CA GLY A 38 2.92 9.49 -0.02
C GLY A 38 2.63 10.74 -0.85
N THR A 39 2.36 10.59 -2.15
CA THR A 39 1.98 11.71 -3.02
C THR A 39 0.66 12.35 -2.56
N GLY A 40 -0.35 11.55 -2.23
CA GLY A 40 -1.62 12.04 -1.67
C GLY A 40 -1.41 12.79 -0.36
N ALA A 41 -0.57 12.24 0.53
CA ALA A 41 -0.23 12.87 1.80
C ALA A 41 0.55 14.18 1.59
N GLN A 42 1.61 14.16 0.79
CA GLN A 42 2.47 15.32 0.52
C GLN A 42 1.68 16.50 -0.03
N LYS A 43 0.87 16.27 -1.10
CA LYS A 43 0.07 17.34 -1.71
C LYS A 43 -0.96 17.92 -0.73
N THR A 44 -1.58 17.07 0.08
CA THR A 44 -2.57 17.51 1.07
C THR A 44 -1.92 18.31 2.20
N LEU A 45 -0.75 17.90 2.70
CA LEU A 45 0.04 18.63 3.70
C LEU A 45 0.54 19.97 3.15
N ALA A 46 1.07 19.97 1.92
CA ALA A 46 1.55 21.19 1.26
C ALA A 46 0.43 22.24 1.13
N LYS A 47 -0.80 21.83 0.80
CA LYS A 47 -1.97 22.70 0.76
C LYS A 47 -2.28 23.35 2.12
N ALA A 48 -1.95 22.68 3.22
CA ALA A 48 -2.10 23.22 4.58
C ALA A 48 -0.88 24.07 5.03
N GLY A 49 0.13 24.23 4.17
CA GLY A 49 1.37 24.96 4.49
C GLY A 49 2.35 24.13 5.33
N TYR A 50 2.21 22.80 5.36
CA TYR A 50 3.05 21.90 6.14
C TYR A 50 4.14 21.27 5.27
N GLY A 51 5.35 21.12 5.85
CA GLY A 51 6.45 20.41 5.23
C GLY A 51 6.26 18.89 5.26
N PHE A 52 6.85 18.22 4.28
CA PHE A 52 6.85 16.77 4.16
C PHE A 52 8.29 16.25 4.18
N TYR A 53 8.59 15.32 5.08
CA TYR A 53 9.92 14.74 5.27
C TYR A 53 9.85 13.21 5.12
N PRO A 54 10.03 12.69 3.89
CA PRO A 54 9.95 11.25 3.63
C PRO A 54 11.26 10.56 3.98
N LEU A 55 11.16 9.32 4.49
CA LEU A 55 12.27 8.39 4.69
C LEU A 55 11.83 7.00 4.19
N ASP A 56 12.74 6.28 3.56
CA ASP A 56 12.52 4.99 2.92
C ASP A 56 13.26 3.88 3.67
N ALA A 57 12.52 2.96 4.26
CA ALA A 57 13.07 1.83 5.01
C ALA A 57 13.67 0.73 4.13
N GLN A 58 13.36 0.70 2.83
CA GLN A 58 13.91 -0.27 1.88
C GLN A 58 13.67 -1.74 2.28
N LEU A 59 12.51 -2.02 2.89
CA LEU A 59 12.11 -3.31 3.48
C LEU A 59 13.00 -3.79 4.64
N ASP A 60 13.82 -2.90 5.23
CA ASP A 60 14.64 -3.19 6.42
C ASP A 60 14.01 -2.60 7.68
N GLY A 61 13.61 -3.47 8.62
CA GLY A 61 12.98 -3.07 9.88
C GLY A 61 13.93 -2.27 10.79
N ASN A 62 15.26 -2.57 10.79
CA ASN A 62 16.24 -1.82 11.56
C ASN A 62 16.44 -0.41 10.98
N LYS A 63 16.45 -0.33 9.64
CA LYS A 63 16.49 0.97 8.97
C LYS A 63 15.23 1.78 9.30
N GLN A 64 14.04 1.14 9.34
CA GLN A 64 12.81 1.84 9.70
C GLN A 64 12.84 2.37 11.14
N ILE A 65 13.45 1.64 12.08
CA ILE A 65 13.72 2.15 13.44
C ILE A 65 14.62 3.39 13.39
N SER A 66 15.73 3.32 12.65
CA SER A 66 16.67 4.45 12.48
C SER A 66 16.00 5.65 11.80
N ASP A 67 15.11 5.43 10.85
CA ASP A 67 14.32 6.48 10.19
C ASP A 67 13.40 7.21 11.19
N ILE A 68 12.75 6.47 12.09
CA ILE A 68 11.92 7.06 13.16
C ILE A 68 12.81 7.89 14.12
N GLU A 69 13.99 7.39 14.48
CA GLU A 69 14.95 8.12 15.34
C GLU A 69 15.49 9.39 14.65
N ALA A 70 15.71 9.35 13.33
CA ALA A 70 16.07 10.53 12.54
C ALA A 70 14.94 11.57 12.55
N MET A 71 13.68 11.17 12.45
CA MET A 71 12.53 12.07 12.58
C MET A 71 12.44 12.71 13.98
N ILE A 72 12.74 11.95 15.04
CA ILE A 72 12.82 12.48 16.41
C ILE A 72 13.92 13.52 16.53
N THR A 73 15.12 13.22 16.02
CA THR A 73 16.27 14.14 16.02
C THR A 73 15.97 15.41 15.24
N LYS A 74 15.28 15.29 14.11
CA LYS A 74 14.82 16.43 13.28
C LYS A 74 13.73 17.24 13.96
N LYS A 75 13.12 16.73 15.04
CA LYS A 75 12.02 17.36 15.78
C LYS A 75 10.81 17.64 14.88
N VAL A 76 10.40 16.64 14.08
CA VAL A 76 9.16 16.77 13.31
C VAL A 76 7.95 16.91 14.26
N ASP A 77 6.91 17.64 13.85
CA ASP A 77 5.72 17.86 14.68
C ASP A 77 4.81 16.62 14.72
N ALA A 78 4.78 15.89 13.63
CA ALA A 78 4.07 14.61 13.51
C ALA A 78 4.84 13.67 12.60
N MET A 79 4.56 12.37 12.71
CA MET A 79 5.04 11.36 11.78
C MET A 79 3.91 10.43 11.35
N ILE A 80 3.93 10.04 10.09
CA ILE A 80 3.08 9.01 9.51
C ILE A 80 3.98 7.80 9.27
N VAL A 81 3.62 6.66 9.84
CA VAL A 81 4.41 5.43 9.76
C VAL A 81 3.57 4.33 9.13
N TYR A 82 4.02 3.75 8.03
CA TYR A 82 3.52 2.49 7.51
C TYR A 82 4.46 1.37 8.01
N PRO A 83 4.12 0.64 9.06
CA PRO A 83 5.06 -0.25 9.72
C PRO A 83 5.32 -1.52 8.91
N LEU A 84 6.58 -1.90 8.78
CA LEU A 84 7.00 -3.24 8.36
C LEU A 84 6.64 -4.26 9.46
N ASP A 85 7.06 -3.98 10.68
CA ASP A 85 6.73 -4.76 11.88
C ASP A 85 6.12 -3.86 12.96
N SER A 86 4.82 -3.96 13.16
CA SER A 86 4.10 -3.17 14.15
C SER A 86 4.60 -3.39 15.59
N LYS A 87 5.10 -4.60 15.92
CA LYS A 87 5.61 -4.92 17.25
C LYS A 87 7.05 -4.42 17.43
N GLY A 88 7.93 -4.68 16.47
CA GLY A 88 9.32 -4.27 16.51
C GLY A 88 9.51 -2.76 16.52
N LEU A 89 8.66 -2.03 15.80
CA LEU A 89 8.70 -0.56 15.74
C LEU A 89 8.09 0.13 16.96
N LYS A 90 7.33 -0.59 17.78
CA LYS A 90 6.63 0.01 18.94
C LYS A 90 7.56 0.80 19.86
N PRO A 91 8.75 0.34 20.27
CA PRO A 91 9.64 1.11 21.14
C PRO A 91 10.08 2.44 20.54
N ALA A 92 10.41 2.47 19.24
CA ALA A 92 10.80 3.70 18.54
C ALA A 92 9.64 4.71 18.43
N MET A 93 8.44 4.22 18.15
CA MET A 93 7.23 5.06 18.12
C MET A 93 6.85 5.57 19.51
N ASP A 94 7.07 4.77 20.58
CA ASP A 94 6.84 5.24 21.95
C ASP A 94 7.84 6.33 22.34
N LYS A 95 9.12 6.24 21.92
CA LYS A 95 10.12 7.32 22.07
C LYS A 95 9.65 8.61 21.35
N ALA A 96 9.13 8.48 20.12
CA ALA A 96 8.60 9.62 19.38
C ALA A 96 7.45 10.31 20.13
N LYS A 97 6.49 9.52 20.67
CA LYS A 97 5.41 10.06 21.51
C LYS A 97 5.94 10.74 22.77
N ALA A 98 6.93 10.15 23.45
CA ALA A 98 7.57 10.75 24.64
C ALA A 98 8.25 12.08 24.31
N ALA A 99 8.79 12.23 23.09
CA ALA A 99 9.34 13.48 22.55
C ALA A 99 8.26 14.51 22.12
N GLY A 100 6.96 14.19 22.32
CA GLY A 100 5.84 15.09 21.98
C GLY A 100 5.38 15.00 20.51
N ILE A 101 6.00 14.16 19.70
CA ILE A 101 5.66 13.98 18.28
C ILE A 101 4.33 13.23 18.16
N LYS A 102 3.44 13.68 17.27
CA LYS A 102 2.17 13.01 17.00
C LYS A 102 2.43 11.83 16.05
N VAL A 103 2.14 10.61 16.49
CA VAL A 103 2.34 9.40 15.69
C VAL A 103 1.01 8.95 15.09
N ILE A 104 0.97 8.89 13.77
CA ILE A 104 -0.14 8.38 12.98
C ILE A 104 0.39 7.15 12.22
N THR A 105 -0.41 6.10 12.12
CA THR A 105 0.01 4.89 11.43
C THR A 105 -0.91 4.53 10.28
N MET A 106 -0.39 3.77 9.33
CA MET A 106 -1.17 3.08 8.32
C MET A 106 -1.09 1.57 8.57
N ASN A 107 -2.25 0.90 8.59
CA ASN A 107 -2.32 -0.57 8.74
C ASN A 107 -1.58 -1.15 9.97
N TYR A 108 -1.55 -0.40 11.07
CA TYR A 108 -0.91 -0.85 12.32
C TYR A 108 -1.64 -2.04 12.95
N THR A 109 -2.97 -2.03 12.89
CA THR A 109 -3.80 -3.17 13.32
C THR A 109 -4.45 -3.83 12.11
N VAL A 110 -4.71 -5.13 12.21
CA VAL A 110 -5.31 -5.95 11.14
C VAL A 110 -6.66 -6.48 11.58
N ASN A 111 -7.64 -5.63 11.50
CA ASN A 111 -9.04 -6.01 11.76
C ASN A 111 -9.98 -5.00 11.08
N ASP A 112 -11.26 -5.35 10.98
CA ASP A 112 -12.30 -4.46 10.46
C ASP A 112 -12.80 -3.45 11.51
N SER A 113 -11.97 -3.17 12.53
CA SER A 113 -12.33 -2.24 13.59
C SER A 113 -12.24 -0.78 13.10
N THR A 114 -13.25 0.01 13.42
CA THR A 114 -13.23 1.46 13.25
C THR A 114 -12.66 2.20 14.47
N LYS A 115 -12.25 1.46 15.51
CA LYS A 115 -11.63 2.04 16.71
C LYS A 115 -10.19 2.41 16.43
N ALA A 116 -9.75 3.51 17.02
CA ALA A 116 -8.34 3.88 16.98
C ALA A 116 -7.46 2.78 17.59
N PRO A 117 -6.26 2.54 17.07
CA PRO A 117 -5.35 1.58 17.65
C PRO A 117 -4.91 2.02 19.04
N ALA A 118 -4.55 1.05 19.85
CA ALA A 118 -3.88 1.31 21.12
C ALA A 118 -2.51 1.97 20.87
N SER A 119 -1.87 2.48 21.96
CA SER A 119 -0.46 2.92 21.88
C SER A 119 0.37 2.01 20.92
N PRO A 120 1.30 2.59 20.13
CA PRO A 120 1.85 3.93 20.27
C PRO A 120 1.16 5.00 19.45
N SER A 121 0.39 4.66 18.41
CA SER A 121 -0.24 5.67 17.56
C SER A 121 -1.45 6.33 18.20
N LEU A 122 -1.72 7.56 17.82
CA LEU A 122 -2.91 8.31 18.23
C LEU A 122 -4.11 7.94 17.38
N ALA A 123 -3.86 7.64 16.11
CA ALA A 123 -4.87 7.27 15.12
C ALA A 123 -4.23 6.51 13.97
N GLN A 124 -5.05 5.85 13.16
CA GLN A 124 -4.56 5.18 11.97
C GLN A 124 -5.52 5.34 10.79
N VAL A 125 -4.96 5.22 9.59
CA VAL A 125 -5.71 4.88 8.38
C VAL A 125 -5.50 3.39 8.12
N GLN A 126 -6.59 2.67 7.87
CA GLN A 126 -6.54 1.28 7.46
C GLN A 126 -7.12 1.19 6.04
N ASP A 127 -6.32 0.71 5.08
CA ASP A 127 -6.82 0.39 3.76
C ASP A 127 -7.52 -0.97 3.73
N ALA A 128 -7.95 -1.40 2.55
CA ALA A 128 -8.66 -2.66 2.40
C ALA A 128 -7.78 -3.90 2.65
N PHE A 129 -6.44 -3.75 2.55
CA PHE A 129 -5.53 -4.89 2.53
C PHE A 129 -5.60 -5.76 3.79
N PRO A 130 -5.53 -5.22 5.02
CA PRO A 130 -5.56 -6.03 6.23
C PRO A 130 -6.97 -6.35 6.70
N GLN A 131 -7.97 -6.28 5.82
CA GLN A 131 -9.37 -6.52 6.15
C GLN A 131 -9.83 -7.89 5.68
N ARG A 132 -10.60 -8.58 6.52
CA ARG A 132 -11.24 -9.86 6.16
C ARG A 132 -12.25 -9.70 5.01
N THR A 133 -12.83 -8.52 4.86
CA THR A 133 -13.73 -8.18 3.75
C THR A 133 -13.06 -8.40 2.41
N LEU A 134 -11.80 -7.98 2.23
CA LEU A 134 -11.06 -8.22 0.99
C LEU A 134 -10.82 -9.71 0.75
N ALA A 135 -10.53 -10.49 1.79
CA ALA A 135 -10.38 -11.95 1.66
C ALA A 135 -11.68 -12.60 1.15
N LYS A 136 -12.84 -12.15 1.67
CA LYS A 136 -14.17 -12.60 1.19
C LYS A 136 -14.42 -12.19 -0.25
N GLU A 137 -14.07 -10.96 -0.64
CA GLU A 137 -14.22 -10.50 -2.04
C GLU A 137 -13.37 -11.33 -3.01
N LYS A 138 -12.17 -11.76 -2.60
CA LYS A 138 -11.34 -12.67 -3.40
C LYS A 138 -11.99 -14.05 -3.58
N VAL A 139 -12.57 -14.61 -2.52
CA VAL A 139 -13.31 -15.88 -2.62
C VAL A 139 -14.57 -15.71 -3.47
N LYS A 140 -15.28 -14.59 -3.34
CA LYS A 140 -16.42 -14.27 -4.20
C LYS A 140 -16.00 -14.23 -5.68
N TYR A 141 -14.92 -13.54 -6.02
CA TYR A 141 -14.36 -13.54 -7.38
C TYR A 141 -14.05 -14.96 -7.86
N LEU A 142 -13.41 -15.80 -7.04
CA LEU A 142 -13.15 -17.19 -7.40
C LEU A 142 -14.44 -17.98 -7.66
N ASN A 143 -15.52 -17.71 -6.91
CA ASN A 143 -16.82 -18.35 -7.14
C ASN A 143 -17.43 -17.97 -8.51
N GLU A 144 -17.15 -16.77 -9.00
CA GLU A 144 -17.62 -16.30 -10.30
C GLU A 144 -16.82 -16.94 -11.45
N VAL A 145 -15.49 -17.00 -11.34
CA VAL A 145 -14.62 -17.47 -12.43
C VAL A 145 -14.34 -18.97 -12.40
N LEU A 146 -14.47 -19.61 -11.24
CA LEU A 146 -14.31 -21.06 -11.02
C LEU A 146 -15.53 -21.62 -10.27
N PRO A 147 -16.72 -21.61 -10.88
CA PRO A 147 -17.97 -22.00 -10.18
C PRO A 147 -17.98 -23.46 -9.70
N LYS A 148 -17.17 -24.32 -10.35
CA LYS A 148 -17.01 -25.74 -9.96
C LYS A 148 -15.90 -25.95 -8.93
N GLY A 149 -15.25 -24.88 -8.47
CA GLY A 149 -14.07 -24.94 -7.60
C GLY A 149 -12.77 -25.13 -8.37
N GLY A 150 -11.68 -25.35 -7.64
CA GLY A 150 -10.36 -25.55 -8.25
C GLY A 150 -9.20 -25.45 -7.26
N ASN A 151 -8.01 -25.58 -7.79
CA ASN A 151 -6.75 -25.52 -7.04
C ASN A 151 -6.21 -24.09 -7.03
N VAL A 152 -6.11 -23.51 -5.86
CA VAL A 152 -5.74 -22.09 -5.69
C VAL A 152 -4.37 -21.97 -5.05
N LEU A 153 -3.46 -21.28 -5.73
CA LEU A 153 -2.13 -20.92 -5.24
C LEU A 153 -2.16 -19.46 -4.76
N TYR A 154 -1.61 -19.21 -3.58
CA TYR A 154 -1.36 -17.85 -3.10
C TYR A 154 0.11 -17.47 -3.30
N VAL A 155 0.37 -16.25 -3.80
CA VAL A 155 1.74 -15.74 -3.93
C VAL A 155 1.86 -14.53 -3.01
N GLY A 156 2.66 -14.68 -1.95
CA GLY A 156 2.94 -13.67 -0.93
C GLY A 156 4.24 -12.90 -1.18
N LEU A 157 4.60 -12.05 -0.21
CA LEU A 157 5.88 -11.37 -0.14
C LEU A 157 6.84 -12.16 0.76
N GLY A 158 8.10 -12.30 0.37
CA GLY A 158 9.15 -13.01 1.13
C GLY A 158 9.66 -12.24 2.36
N PHE A 159 9.14 -11.04 2.63
CA PHE A 159 9.48 -10.24 3.78
C PHE A 159 8.32 -10.21 4.79
N PRO A 160 8.59 -10.23 6.10
CA PRO A 160 7.56 -10.34 7.13
C PRO A 160 6.83 -9.00 7.36
N VAL A 161 5.96 -8.60 6.44
CA VAL A 161 5.08 -7.44 6.61
C VAL A 161 3.79 -7.89 7.29
N TYR A 162 3.55 -7.44 8.52
CA TYR A 162 2.44 -7.90 9.36
C TYR A 162 1.06 -7.87 8.68
N ALA A 163 0.75 -6.79 7.97
CA ALA A 163 -0.54 -6.66 7.27
C ALA A 163 -0.70 -7.69 6.14
N LEU A 164 0.39 -8.02 5.43
CA LEU A 164 0.38 -9.01 4.34
C LEU A 164 0.21 -10.43 4.87
N GLU A 165 0.91 -10.76 5.96
CA GLU A 165 0.80 -12.04 6.63
C GLU A 165 -0.63 -12.29 7.16
N ALA A 166 -1.20 -11.29 7.80
CA ALA A 166 -2.57 -11.36 8.29
C ALA A 166 -3.57 -11.58 7.15
N HIS A 167 -3.41 -10.87 6.02
CA HIS A 167 -4.28 -11.05 4.87
C HIS A 167 -4.16 -12.46 4.26
N ALA A 168 -2.94 -12.96 4.07
CA ALA A 168 -2.73 -14.32 3.55
C ALA A 168 -3.44 -15.38 4.40
N ASN A 169 -3.36 -15.25 5.74
CA ASN A 169 -4.06 -16.13 6.66
C ASN A 169 -5.59 -15.98 6.55
N MET A 170 -6.10 -14.75 6.50
CA MET A 170 -7.54 -14.49 6.31
C MET A 170 -8.06 -15.08 5.00
N PHE A 171 -7.31 -14.94 3.90
CA PHE A 171 -7.67 -15.51 2.62
C PHE A 171 -7.74 -17.04 2.68
N LYS A 172 -6.72 -17.69 3.25
CA LYS A 172 -6.71 -19.15 3.46
C LYS A 172 -7.91 -19.61 4.27
N GLU A 173 -8.23 -18.92 5.36
CA GLU A 173 -9.38 -19.23 6.21
C GLU A 173 -10.72 -19.06 5.48
N GLU A 174 -10.90 -17.98 4.71
CA GLU A 174 -12.13 -17.76 3.95
C GLU A 174 -12.29 -18.77 2.82
N LEU A 175 -11.20 -19.10 2.11
CA LEU A 175 -11.22 -20.12 1.04
C LEU A 175 -11.58 -21.51 1.58
N ALA A 176 -11.08 -21.87 2.76
CA ALA A 176 -11.32 -23.16 3.38
C ALA A 176 -12.77 -23.38 3.81
N LYS A 177 -13.63 -22.35 3.79
CA LYS A 177 -15.07 -22.48 4.09
C LYS A 177 -15.86 -23.12 2.95
N ASP A 178 -15.30 -23.18 1.75
CA ASP A 178 -15.93 -23.80 0.58
C ASP A 178 -15.07 -24.98 0.11
N SER A 179 -15.58 -26.19 0.36
CA SER A 179 -14.87 -27.47 0.10
C SER A 179 -14.59 -27.75 -1.38
N LYS A 180 -15.17 -26.96 -2.30
CA LYS A 180 -14.87 -27.11 -3.74
C LYS A 180 -13.47 -26.57 -4.10
N TYR A 181 -12.82 -25.78 -3.23
CA TYR A 181 -11.48 -25.27 -3.44
C TYR A 181 -10.43 -26.07 -2.69
N THR A 182 -9.29 -26.27 -3.34
CA THR A 182 -8.07 -26.78 -2.72
C THR A 182 -7.06 -25.66 -2.61
N TYR A 183 -6.72 -25.26 -1.38
CA TYR A 183 -5.60 -24.34 -1.14
C TYR A 183 -4.29 -25.10 -1.29
N LEU A 184 -3.58 -24.90 -2.40
CA LEU A 184 -2.32 -25.60 -2.68
C LEU A 184 -1.18 -25.19 -1.74
N GLY A 185 -1.25 -23.96 -1.24
CA GLY A 185 -0.24 -23.38 -0.36
C GLY A 185 0.11 -21.94 -0.74
N ARG A 186 1.15 -21.45 -0.08
CA ARG A 186 1.76 -20.15 -0.35
C ARG A 186 3.19 -20.35 -0.88
N VAL A 187 3.56 -19.55 -1.86
CA VAL A 187 4.94 -19.31 -2.27
C VAL A 187 5.20 -17.80 -2.20
N ASP A 188 6.46 -17.39 -2.08
CA ASP A 188 6.80 -16.01 -1.79
C ASP A 188 7.69 -15.39 -2.84
N ASN A 189 7.32 -14.20 -3.29
CA ASN A 189 8.13 -13.29 -4.08
C ASN A 189 9.21 -12.67 -3.18
N GLN A 190 10.48 -12.88 -3.50
CA GLN A 190 11.61 -12.46 -2.68
C GLN A 190 12.13 -11.05 -2.98
N SER A 191 11.64 -10.38 -4.03
CA SER A 191 12.16 -9.08 -4.50
C SER A 191 11.10 -7.98 -4.64
N ASP A 192 9.82 -8.27 -4.36
CA ASP A 192 8.68 -7.33 -4.52
C ASP A 192 8.52 -6.80 -5.97
N ASP A 193 8.98 -7.55 -6.96
CA ASP A 193 8.89 -7.20 -8.38
C ASP A 193 8.30 -8.33 -9.24
N ALA A 194 8.15 -8.10 -10.56
CA ALA A 194 7.59 -9.08 -11.47
C ALA A 194 8.52 -10.30 -11.66
N GLU A 195 9.82 -10.09 -11.60
CA GLU A 195 10.79 -11.20 -11.77
C GLU A 195 10.74 -12.17 -10.59
N GLY A 196 10.70 -11.68 -9.35
CA GLY A 196 10.53 -12.53 -8.19
C GLY A 196 9.19 -13.26 -8.18
N GLY A 197 8.11 -12.60 -8.64
CA GLY A 197 6.81 -13.23 -8.85
C GLY A 197 6.86 -14.36 -9.87
N ARG A 198 7.55 -14.16 -11.00
CA ARG A 198 7.78 -15.17 -12.04
C ARG A 198 8.53 -16.39 -11.48
N GLN A 199 9.66 -16.17 -10.80
CA GLN A 199 10.48 -17.23 -10.23
C GLN A 199 9.71 -18.06 -9.19
N ALA A 200 8.97 -17.41 -8.31
CA ALA A 200 8.15 -18.06 -7.28
C ALA A 200 7.09 -18.99 -7.92
N VAL A 201 6.40 -18.51 -8.96
CA VAL A 201 5.37 -19.29 -9.66
C VAL A 201 5.97 -20.38 -10.51
N GLU A 202 7.08 -20.17 -11.19
CA GLU A 202 7.78 -21.24 -11.96
C GLU A 202 8.14 -22.42 -11.07
N GLN A 203 8.67 -22.17 -9.88
CA GLN A 203 8.98 -23.20 -8.88
C GLN A 203 7.71 -23.89 -8.38
N ALA A 204 6.66 -23.10 -8.10
CA ALA A 204 5.39 -23.65 -7.66
C ALA A 204 4.73 -24.58 -8.69
N LEU A 205 4.81 -24.24 -9.98
CA LEU A 205 4.24 -25.04 -11.08
C LEU A 205 4.98 -26.38 -11.30
N VAL A 206 6.18 -26.54 -10.79
CA VAL A 206 6.87 -27.84 -10.74
C VAL A 206 6.24 -28.72 -9.67
N LYS A 207 5.99 -28.15 -8.49
CA LYS A 207 5.39 -28.84 -7.35
C LYS A 207 3.89 -29.09 -7.52
N TYR A 208 3.20 -28.14 -8.13
CA TYR A 208 1.74 -28.16 -8.33
C TYR A 208 1.41 -28.13 -9.83
N PRO A 209 1.36 -29.26 -10.53
CA PRO A 209 1.13 -29.31 -11.98
C PRO A 209 -0.29 -28.86 -12.38
N LYS A 210 -1.24 -28.90 -11.43
CA LYS A 210 -2.62 -28.46 -11.61
C LYS A 210 -2.88 -27.25 -10.71
N VAL A 211 -2.88 -26.07 -11.31
CA VAL A 211 -3.27 -24.80 -10.69
C VAL A 211 -4.40 -24.23 -11.53
N ASP A 212 -5.49 -23.81 -10.93
CA ASP A 212 -6.64 -23.22 -11.61
C ASP A 212 -6.71 -21.72 -11.39
N ALA A 213 -6.21 -21.23 -10.23
CA ALA A 213 -6.09 -19.80 -9.96
C ALA A 213 -4.82 -19.44 -9.16
N ILE A 214 -4.29 -18.28 -9.42
CA ILE A 214 -3.18 -17.65 -8.68
C ILE A 214 -3.67 -16.32 -8.12
N VAL A 215 -3.60 -16.17 -6.81
CA VAL A 215 -3.95 -14.94 -6.10
C VAL A 215 -2.65 -14.32 -5.58
N ALA A 216 -2.23 -13.24 -6.21
CA ALA A 216 -1.01 -12.54 -5.83
C ALA A 216 -1.28 -11.43 -4.80
N TYR A 217 -0.29 -11.15 -3.95
CA TYR A 217 -0.41 -10.10 -2.94
C TYR A 217 -0.33 -8.68 -3.53
N ASN A 218 0.27 -8.52 -4.72
CA ASN A 218 0.32 -7.25 -5.46
C ASN A 218 0.37 -7.49 -6.98
N ASP A 219 0.30 -6.40 -7.75
CA ASP A 219 0.26 -6.46 -9.20
C ASP A 219 1.60 -6.88 -9.84
N PRO A 220 2.78 -6.38 -9.42
CA PRO A 220 4.04 -6.88 -9.97
C PRO A 220 4.17 -8.40 -9.86
N THR A 221 3.78 -8.96 -8.71
CA THR A 221 3.77 -10.42 -8.50
C THR A 221 2.78 -11.12 -9.44
N ALA A 222 1.58 -10.55 -9.65
CA ALA A 222 0.59 -11.09 -10.59
C ALA A 222 1.11 -11.07 -12.04
N LEU A 223 1.80 -10.02 -12.46
CA LEU A 223 2.42 -9.92 -13.78
C LEU A 223 3.51 -10.97 -13.96
N GLY A 224 4.32 -11.20 -12.94
CA GLY A 224 5.31 -12.27 -12.91
C GLY A 224 4.65 -13.65 -12.99
N ALA A 225 3.58 -13.86 -12.22
CA ALA A 225 2.79 -15.09 -12.27
C ALA A 225 2.24 -15.36 -13.68
N TYR A 226 1.63 -14.35 -14.31
CA TYR A 226 1.17 -14.47 -15.70
C TYR A 226 2.30 -14.85 -16.65
N SER A 227 3.46 -14.21 -16.53
CA SER A 227 4.64 -14.54 -17.35
C SER A 227 5.02 -16.02 -17.22
N ALA A 228 5.03 -16.54 -15.99
CA ALA A 228 5.38 -17.94 -15.72
C ALA A 228 4.36 -18.93 -16.30
N VAL A 229 3.04 -18.65 -16.19
CA VAL A 229 2.00 -19.53 -16.73
C VAL A 229 1.92 -19.46 -18.24
N SER A 230 2.07 -18.26 -18.82
CA SER A 230 2.06 -18.02 -20.26
C SER A 230 3.23 -18.73 -20.96
N ALA A 231 4.44 -18.67 -20.39
CA ALA A 231 5.63 -19.36 -20.92
C ALA A 231 5.44 -20.89 -20.99
N ARG A 232 4.51 -21.45 -20.21
CA ARG A 232 4.15 -22.89 -20.22
C ARG A 232 2.90 -23.21 -21.03
N GLY A 233 2.35 -22.22 -21.74
CA GLY A 233 1.09 -22.35 -22.49
C GLY A 233 -0.15 -22.54 -21.59
N LYS A 234 -0.05 -22.23 -20.29
CA LYS A 234 -1.14 -22.41 -19.30
C LYS A 234 -1.93 -21.10 -19.12
N ILE A 235 -2.49 -20.58 -20.21
CA ILE A 235 -3.19 -19.28 -20.23
C ILE A 235 -4.60 -19.32 -19.63
N ASP A 236 -5.13 -20.51 -19.35
CA ASP A 236 -6.46 -20.67 -18.71
C ASP A 236 -6.42 -20.47 -17.19
N ILE A 237 -5.21 -20.45 -16.59
CA ILE A 237 -5.06 -20.19 -15.15
C ILE A 237 -5.47 -18.76 -14.85
N LYS A 238 -6.42 -18.59 -13.92
CA LYS A 238 -6.84 -17.26 -13.46
C LYS A 238 -5.76 -16.59 -12.63
N VAL A 239 -5.40 -15.35 -12.99
CA VAL A 239 -4.37 -14.59 -12.27
C VAL A 239 -4.91 -13.25 -11.85
N VAL A 240 -4.93 -12.98 -10.54
CA VAL A 240 -5.36 -11.70 -10.01
C VAL A 240 -4.31 -11.05 -9.11
N GLY A 241 -4.21 -9.74 -9.22
CA GLY A 241 -3.33 -8.91 -8.43
C GLY A 241 -4.08 -8.07 -7.39
N ASN A 242 -3.36 -7.12 -6.83
CA ASN A 242 -3.87 -6.10 -5.91
C ASN A 242 -3.13 -4.80 -6.15
N GLN A 243 -3.75 -3.70 -5.80
CA GLN A 243 -3.28 -2.32 -5.77
C GLN A 243 -3.64 -1.50 -7.02
N MET A 244 -3.88 -2.10 -8.19
CA MET A 244 -4.14 -1.39 -9.45
C MET A 244 -2.99 -0.48 -9.89
N GLN A 245 -1.78 -1.03 -9.86
CA GLN A 245 -0.59 -0.33 -10.35
C GLN A 245 -0.69 -0.06 -11.87
N PRO A 246 0.01 0.96 -12.42
CA PRO A 246 -0.15 1.36 -13.82
C PRO A 246 0.08 0.24 -14.84
N GLU A 247 0.97 -0.71 -14.53
CA GLU A 247 1.29 -1.88 -15.36
C GLU A 247 0.12 -2.89 -15.36
N ALA A 248 -0.55 -3.06 -14.22
CA ALA A 248 -1.73 -3.92 -14.11
C ALA A 248 -2.89 -3.42 -14.97
N VAL A 249 -3.12 -2.10 -15.01
CA VAL A 249 -4.15 -1.49 -15.86
C VAL A 249 -3.95 -1.89 -17.33
N LYS A 250 -2.71 -1.82 -17.82
CA LYS A 250 -2.36 -2.22 -19.20
C LYS A 250 -2.54 -3.72 -19.42
N SER A 251 -2.18 -4.53 -18.43
CA SER A 251 -2.23 -5.98 -18.53
C SER A 251 -3.64 -6.53 -18.45
N ILE A 252 -4.51 -5.95 -17.63
CA ILE A 252 -5.95 -6.25 -17.58
C ILE A 252 -6.58 -5.92 -18.93
N SER A 253 -6.29 -4.75 -19.51
CA SER A 253 -6.82 -4.35 -20.83
C SER A 253 -6.38 -5.29 -21.98
N LYS A 254 -5.28 -6.03 -21.78
CA LYS A 254 -4.77 -7.01 -22.75
C LYS A 254 -5.20 -8.45 -22.44
N GLY A 255 -5.95 -8.67 -21.37
CA GLY A 255 -6.34 -10.01 -20.91
C GLY A 255 -5.17 -10.85 -20.40
N GLN A 256 -4.09 -10.20 -19.93
CA GLN A 256 -2.91 -10.90 -19.40
C GLN A 256 -3.10 -11.31 -17.95
N ILE A 257 -3.70 -10.46 -17.13
CA ILE A 257 -4.20 -10.81 -15.81
C ILE A 257 -5.71 -10.55 -15.75
N ASP A 258 -6.44 -11.33 -14.96
CA ASP A 258 -7.90 -11.28 -14.95
C ASP A 258 -8.43 -10.03 -14.25
N GLY A 259 -7.72 -9.49 -13.28
CA GLY A 259 -8.12 -8.27 -12.59
C GLY A 259 -7.23 -7.92 -11.39
N SER A 260 -7.56 -6.79 -10.78
CA SER A 260 -6.88 -6.29 -9.58
C SER A 260 -7.82 -5.43 -8.73
N TRP A 261 -7.57 -5.36 -7.42
CA TRP A 261 -8.28 -4.49 -6.48
C TRP A 261 -7.54 -3.16 -6.29
N ASP A 262 -8.20 -2.04 -6.60
CA ASP A 262 -7.70 -0.70 -6.25
C ASP A 262 -7.98 -0.41 -4.77
N PHE A 263 -6.94 -0.13 -4.01
CA PHE A 263 -7.03 0.22 -2.58
C PHE A 263 -7.06 1.73 -2.35
N ASN A 264 -7.27 2.51 -3.41
CA ASN A 264 -7.35 3.96 -3.34
C ASN A 264 -6.12 4.61 -2.64
N PRO A 265 -4.88 4.37 -3.12
CA PRO A 265 -3.69 4.83 -2.40
C PRO A 265 -3.62 6.36 -2.26
N VAL A 266 -4.04 7.11 -3.26
CA VAL A 266 -4.05 8.58 -3.19
C VAL A 266 -5.01 9.06 -2.10
N GLU A 267 -6.19 8.47 -2.02
CA GLU A 267 -7.22 8.76 -1.01
C GLU A 267 -6.78 8.34 0.39
N SER A 268 -6.05 7.24 0.50
CA SER A 268 -5.40 6.82 1.76
C SER A 268 -4.40 7.87 2.23
N GLY A 269 -3.55 8.37 1.33
CA GLY A 269 -2.62 9.46 1.60
C GLY A 269 -3.32 10.76 2.02
N ILE A 270 -4.39 11.14 1.32
CA ILE A 270 -5.23 12.29 1.68
C ILE A 270 -5.81 12.11 3.09
N SER A 271 -6.31 10.92 3.41
CA SER A 271 -6.91 10.61 4.71
C SER A 271 -5.86 10.68 5.83
N LEU A 272 -4.66 10.12 5.62
CA LEU A 272 -3.53 10.24 6.55
C LEU A 272 -3.16 11.71 6.81
N ALA A 273 -3.02 12.52 5.76
CA ALA A 273 -2.69 13.92 5.90
C ALA A 273 -3.78 14.72 6.60
N LYS A 274 -5.06 14.54 6.23
CA LYS A 274 -6.20 15.20 6.90
C LYS A 274 -6.27 14.86 8.37
N LEU A 275 -6.08 13.58 8.72
CA LEU A 275 -6.05 13.13 10.10
C LEU A 275 -4.88 13.77 10.87
N THR A 276 -3.69 13.82 10.26
CA THR A 276 -2.51 14.49 10.84
C THR A 276 -2.75 15.98 11.08
N ILE A 277 -3.33 16.69 10.09
CA ILE A 277 -3.66 18.11 10.19
C ILE A 277 -4.67 18.35 11.34
N SER A 278 -5.71 17.53 11.41
CA SER A 278 -6.73 17.60 12.48
C SER A 278 -6.11 17.45 13.88
N ILE A 279 -5.21 16.48 14.04
CA ILE A 279 -4.49 16.24 15.29
C ILE A 279 -3.59 17.42 15.65
N LEU A 280 -2.84 17.98 14.70
CA LEU A 280 -1.93 19.10 14.91
C LEU A 280 -2.70 20.40 15.23
N LYS A 281 -3.88 20.58 14.64
CA LYS A 281 -4.79 21.70 14.96
C LYS A 281 -5.56 21.51 16.27
N LYS A 282 -5.35 20.39 16.97
CA LYS A 282 -6.04 20.06 18.23
C LYS A 282 -7.58 20.05 18.10
N GLU A 283 -8.08 19.60 16.94
CA GLU A 283 -9.51 19.41 16.75
C GLU A 283 -10.08 18.36 17.73
N PRO A 284 -11.40 18.29 17.96
CA PRO A 284 -11.99 17.37 18.92
C PRO A 284 -11.55 15.92 18.70
N LYS A 285 -11.14 15.24 19.76
CA LYS A 285 -10.65 13.83 19.74
C LYS A 285 -11.62 12.86 19.06
N ALA A 286 -12.92 13.12 19.09
CA ALA A 286 -13.92 12.33 18.40
C ALA A 286 -13.68 12.22 16.89
N ASN A 287 -12.99 13.19 16.27
CA ASN A 287 -12.74 13.24 14.84
C ASN A 287 -11.48 12.47 14.42
N TRP A 288 -10.52 12.23 15.32
CA TRP A 288 -9.25 11.61 14.96
C TRP A 288 -8.87 10.38 15.82
N ASN A 289 -9.63 10.06 16.82
CA ASN A 289 -9.43 8.85 17.63
C ASN A 289 -10.20 7.65 17.06
N LYS A 290 -10.15 7.45 15.73
CA LYS A 290 -10.84 6.39 15.01
C LYS A 290 -9.95 5.83 13.90
N THR A 291 -10.10 4.55 13.64
CA THR A 291 -9.58 3.94 12.41
C THR A 291 -10.43 4.42 11.22
N ILE A 292 -9.78 4.94 10.20
CA ILE A 292 -10.40 5.32 8.93
C ILE A 292 -10.10 4.20 7.94
N GLN A 293 -11.15 3.65 7.33
CA GLN A 293 -11.03 2.57 6.34
C GLN A 293 -11.26 3.12 4.94
N THR A 294 -10.41 2.71 4.00
CA THR A 294 -10.58 2.98 2.57
C THR A 294 -11.07 1.71 1.88
N PRO A 295 -12.23 1.75 1.18
CA PRO A 295 -12.74 0.57 0.49
C PRO A 295 -11.87 0.21 -0.73
N ALA A 296 -11.83 -1.08 -1.07
CA ALA A 296 -11.28 -1.55 -2.34
C ALA A 296 -12.36 -1.63 -3.41
N LYS A 297 -11.96 -1.47 -4.67
CA LYS A 297 -12.81 -1.75 -5.83
C LYS A 297 -12.06 -2.68 -6.78
N PHE A 298 -12.72 -3.76 -7.22
CA PHE A 298 -12.19 -4.66 -8.22
C PHE A 298 -12.36 -4.09 -9.62
N TYR A 299 -11.33 -4.26 -10.45
CA TYR A 299 -11.36 -3.94 -11.87
C TYR A 299 -10.85 -5.13 -12.67
N ASP A 300 -11.59 -5.48 -13.70
CA ASP A 300 -11.30 -6.50 -14.70
C ASP A 300 -11.40 -5.92 -16.12
N ALA A 301 -11.30 -6.75 -17.15
CA ALA A 301 -11.38 -6.32 -18.54
C ALA A 301 -12.70 -5.59 -18.87
N SER A 302 -13.80 -5.89 -18.19
CA SER A 302 -15.12 -5.28 -18.42
C SER A 302 -15.28 -3.90 -17.77
N THR A 303 -14.51 -3.64 -16.70
CA THR A 303 -14.64 -2.44 -15.85
C THR A 303 -13.42 -1.53 -15.89
N ILE A 304 -12.31 -1.97 -16.52
CA ILE A 304 -11.03 -1.24 -16.52
C ILE A 304 -11.13 0.16 -17.15
N SER A 305 -12.07 0.38 -18.08
CA SER A 305 -12.33 1.69 -18.67
C SER A 305 -12.80 2.74 -17.66
N ASP A 306 -13.38 2.31 -16.54
CA ASP A 306 -13.86 3.20 -15.48
C ASP A 306 -12.74 3.58 -14.49
N PHE A 307 -11.58 2.94 -14.60
CA PHE A 307 -10.47 3.22 -13.70
C PHE A 307 -9.89 4.60 -13.93
N VAL A 308 -9.87 5.41 -12.88
CA VAL A 308 -9.22 6.73 -12.89
C VAL A 308 -7.79 6.60 -12.38
N PRO A 309 -6.77 6.86 -13.23
CA PRO A 309 -5.36 6.75 -12.84
C PRO A 309 -5.01 7.57 -11.60
N TRP A 310 -4.12 7.05 -10.76
CA TRP A 310 -3.69 7.71 -9.52
C TRP A 310 -3.11 9.09 -9.74
N THR A 311 -2.35 9.29 -10.84
CA THR A 311 -1.81 10.60 -11.22
C THR A 311 -2.92 11.62 -11.48
N THR A 312 -4.00 11.18 -12.15
CA THR A 312 -5.19 12.02 -12.38
C THR A 312 -5.87 12.37 -11.06
N ARG A 313 -6.03 11.38 -10.14
CA ARG A 313 -6.61 11.60 -8.81
C ARG A 313 -5.75 12.56 -7.96
N ALA A 314 -4.43 12.34 -7.94
CA ALA A 314 -3.49 13.20 -7.24
C ALA A 314 -3.45 14.63 -7.77
N ASN A 315 -3.66 14.85 -9.08
CA ASN A 315 -3.69 16.18 -9.68
C ASN A 315 -4.98 16.97 -9.36
N LYS A 316 -6.03 16.28 -8.87
CA LYS A 316 -7.26 16.93 -8.39
C LYS A 316 -7.14 17.46 -6.95
N ILE A 317 -6.06 17.18 -6.25
CA ILE A 317 -5.76 17.78 -4.93
C ILE A 317 -5.37 19.23 -5.14
N LYS A 318 -6.37 20.11 -5.10
CA LYS A 318 -6.19 21.58 -5.28
C LYS A 318 -5.92 22.27 -3.94
#